data_b2bbcc9a5e325d22773f28f96d1f16a7
#
_entry.id   b2bbcc9a5e325d22773f28f96d1f16a7
#
_cell.length_a   1.000
_cell.length_b   1.000
_cell.length_c   1.000
_cell.angle_alpha   90.00
_cell.angle_beta   90.00
_cell.angle_gamma   90.00
#
_symmetry.space_group_name_H-M   'P 1'
#
loop_
_entity.id
_entity.type
_entity.pdbx_description
1 polymer ?
#
loop_
_entity_poly.entity_id
_entity_poly.type
_entity_poly.pdbx_seq_one_letter_code
_entity_poly.pdbx_strand_id
1 'polypeptide(L)'
;FCTGFTELGDQRFHCWHKHGHGLMGMIEAMRESCDVYFYELSLKVGVDRIAAMARKLGLGVPLDIDVPGERGGLIPTRAWKKEHLDKFWLKGETLLAAIGQGYVLTTPLQLAVMTARAVNGGYAVLPRLTQESVGADGKAQEPPYFPHTGISERSRQFLLQALDEAVNHPRGTAFKSRIEDPGRVFGGKTGTAQVRRI
;
A
#
# COMPACT_ATOMS: atom_id res chain seq x y z
N PHE A 1 -17.35 -8.07 -10.50
CA PHE A 1 -17.32 -9.54 -10.59
C PHE A 1 -15.98 -10.01 -11.16
N CYS A 2 -15.27 -10.90 -10.48
CA CYS A 2 -13.96 -11.40 -10.94
C CYS A 2 -14.12 -12.73 -11.66
N THR A 3 -13.84 -12.75 -12.97
CA THR A 3 -13.80 -13.95 -13.82
C THR A 3 -12.41 -14.58 -13.94
N GLY A 4 -11.41 -14.02 -13.23
CA GLY A 4 -10.00 -14.41 -13.33
C GLY A 4 -9.17 -13.47 -14.20
N PHE A 5 -9.78 -12.53 -14.89
CA PHE A 5 -9.11 -11.48 -15.67
C PHE A 5 -10.05 -10.30 -15.93
N THR A 6 -9.47 -9.18 -16.37
CA THR A 6 -10.19 -8.06 -17.00
C THR A 6 -9.51 -7.72 -18.33
N GLU A 7 -10.26 -7.15 -19.26
CA GLU A 7 -9.74 -6.75 -20.57
C GLU A 7 -9.67 -5.23 -20.69
N LEU A 8 -8.61 -4.74 -21.29
CA LEU A 8 -8.44 -3.35 -21.64
C LEU A 8 -7.88 -3.24 -23.07
N GLY A 9 -8.74 -2.89 -24.03
CA GLY A 9 -8.42 -3.06 -25.45
C GLY A 9 -8.15 -4.52 -25.78
N ASP A 10 -7.06 -4.81 -26.47
CA ASP A 10 -6.66 -6.16 -26.86
C ASP A 10 -5.82 -6.89 -25.79
N GLN A 11 -5.64 -6.31 -24.61
CA GLN A 11 -4.83 -6.88 -23.55
C GLN A 11 -5.66 -7.42 -22.40
N ARG A 12 -5.27 -8.61 -21.90
CA ARG A 12 -5.82 -9.22 -20.69
C ARG A 12 -4.91 -9.00 -19.51
N PHE A 13 -5.53 -8.57 -18.40
CA PHE A 13 -4.90 -8.41 -17.11
C PHE A 13 -5.46 -9.48 -16.17
N HIS A 14 -4.62 -10.45 -15.82
CA HIS A 14 -5.04 -11.62 -15.08
C HIS A 14 -5.08 -11.38 -13.59
N CYS A 15 -6.05 -12.02 -12.92
CA CYS A 15 -6.03 -12.22 -11.48
C CYS A 15 -5.12 -13.41 -11.15
N TRP A 16 -4.53 -13.42 -9.97
CA TRP A 16 -3.76 -14.58 -9.51
C TRP A 16 -4.65 -15.84 -9.40
N HIS A 17 -5.93 -15.69 -9.06
CA HIS A 17 -6.91 -16.77 -9.04
C HIS A 17 -7.51 -16.96 -10.44
N LYS A 18 -6.99 -17.91 -11.19
CA LYS A 18 -7.28 -18.12 -12.63
C LYS A 18 -8.76 -18.38 -12.94
N HIS A 19 -9.50 -18.99 -12.01
CA HIS A 19 -10.93 -19.28 -12.18
C HIS A 19 -11.83 -18.12 -11.73
N GLY A 20 -11.24 -17.03 -11.27
CA GLY A 20 -11.94 -15.87 -10.72
C GLY A 20 -12.44 -16.08 -9.30
N HIS A 21 -12.67 -14.96 -8.60
CA HIS A 21 -13.19 -14.93 -7.23
C HIS A 21 -14.72 -14.83 -7.17
N GLY A 22 -15.38 -14.57 -8.31
CA GLY A 22 -16.81 -14.30 -8.37
C GLY A 22 -17.17 -12.88 -7.90
N LEU A 23 -18.26 -12.74 -7.19
CA LEU A 23 -18.72 -11.45 -6.65
C LEU A 23 -17.83 -11.02 -5.49
N MET A 24 -17.26 -9.81 -5.58
CA MET A 24 -16.31 -9.25 -4.61
C MET A 24 -16.75 -7.87 -4.16
N GLY A 25 -16.91 -7.67 -2.85
CA GLY A 25 -16.86 -6.35 -2.21
C GLY A 25 -15.42 -5.94 -1.89
N MET A 26 -15.26 -4.76 -1.29
CA MET A 26 -13.92 -4.23 -0.97
C MET A 26 -13.18 -5.10 0.07
N ILE A 27 -13.86 -5.55 1.12
CA ILE A 27 -13.26 -6.37 2.17
C ILE A 27 -12.84 -7.72 1.60
N GLU A 28 -13.73 -8.39 0.88
CA GLU A 28 -13.44 -9.67 0.24
C GLU A 28 -12.27 -9.55 -0.76
N ALA A 29 -12.24 -8.48 -1.54
CA ALA A 29 -11.18 -8.24 -2.51
C ALA A 29 -9.83 -8.01 -1.83
N MET A 30 -9.78 -7.34 -0.70
CA MET A 30 -8.57 -7.20 0.10
C MET A 30 -8.17 -8.51 0.77
N ARG A 31 -9.13 -9.21 1.40
CA ARG A 31 -8.94 -10.50 2.06
C ARG A 31 -8.31 -11.54 1.11
N GLU A 32 -8.86 -11.63 -0.10
CA GLU A 32 -8.48 -12.64 -1.09
C GLU A 32 -7.51 -12.13 -2.15
N SER A 33 -7.06 -10.87 -2.03
CA SER A 33 -6.12 -10.24 -2.98
C SER A 33 -6.64 -10.24 -4.42
N CYS A 34 -7.90 -9.89 -4.67
CA CYS A 34 -8.49 -9.91 -5.99
C CYS A 34 -7.93 -8.79 -6.88
N ASP A 35 -7.04 -9.10 -7.82
CA ASP A 35 -6.43 -8.11 -8.71
C ASP A 35 -7.48 -7.42 -9.59
N VAL A 36 -8.45 -8.17 -10.13
CA VAL A 36 -9.50 -7.61 -11.01
C VAL A 36 -10.30 -6.52 -10.32
N TYR A 37 -10.65 -6.69 -9.05
CA TYR A 37 -11.35 -5.66 -8.28
C TYR A 37 -10.53 -4.35 -8.23
N PHE A 38 -9.24 -4.46 -7.94
CA PHE A 38 -8.35 -3.30 -7.86
C PHE A 38 -8.01 -2.70 -9.23
N TYR A 39 -7.95 -3.49 -10.28
CA TYR A 39 -7.85 -3.00 -11.66
C TYR A 39 -9.02 -2.08 -11.99
N GLU A 40 -10.24 -2.55 -11.83
CA GLU A 40 -11.45 -1.78 -12.13
C GLU A 40 -11.58 -0.55 -11.24
N LEU A 41 -11.29 -0.67 -9.94
CA LEU A 41 -11.30 0.46 -9.02
C LEU A 41 -10.28 1.52 -9.43
N SER A 42 -9.08 1.11 -9.84
CA SER A 42 -7.99 2.01 -10.23
C SER A 42 -8.32 2.87 -11.43
N LEU A 43 -9.08 2.34 -12.39
CA LEU A 43 -9.54 3.12 -13.56
C LEU A 43 -10.51 4.24 -13.16
N LYS A 44 -11.31 4.03 -12.09
CA LYS A 44 -12.22 5.05 -11.55
C LYS A 44 -11.47 6.10 -10.71
N VAL A 45 -10.45 5.67 -9.96
CA VAL A 45 -9.66 6.56 -9.09
C VAL A 45 -8.64 7.35 -9.89
N GLY A 46 -7.89 6.70 -10.77
CA GLY A 46 -6.80 7.27 -11.56
C GLY A 46 -5.47 7.30 -10.82
N VAL A 47 -4.37 7.16 -11.58
CA VAL A 47 -3.01 7.03 -11.03
C VAL A 47 -2.58 8.21 -10.18
N ASP A 48 -2.95 9.44 -10.54
CA ASP A 48 -2.50 10.64 -9.82
C ASP A 48 -3.11 10.73 -8.41
N ARG A 49 -4.37 10.29 -8.23
CA ARG A 49 -5.00 10.20 -6.90
C ARG A 49 -4.42 9.06 -6.07
N ILE A 50 -4.12 7.92 -6.71
CA ILE A 50 -3.41 6.80 -6.06
C ILE A 50 -2.04 7.30 -5.57
N ALA A 51 -1.28 7.98 -6.43
CA ALA A 51 0.03 8.53 -6.08
C ALA A 51 -0.05 9.57 -4.96
N ALA A 52 -1.06 10.45 -4.97
CA ALA A 52 -1.25 11.44 -3.92
C ALA A 52 -1.47 10.79 -2.54
N MET A 53 -2.30 9.75 -2.46
CA MET A 53 -2.53 9.01 -1.22
C MET A 53 -1.29 8.22 -0.81
N ALA A 54 -0.61 7.55 -1.74
CA ALA A 54 0.62 6.81 -1.49
C ALA A 54 1.70 7.69 -0.84
N ARG A 55 1.88 8.93 -1.33
CA ARG A 55 2.82 9.89 -0.72
C ARG A 55 2.43 10.30 0.69
N LYS A 56 1.14 10.53 0.96
CA LYS A 56 0.65 10.78 2.33
C LYS A 56 0.93 9.62 3.27
N LEU A 57 0.95 8.41 2.73
CA LEU A 57 1.29 7.20 3.48
C LEU A 57 2.82 6.94 3.58
N GLY A 58 3.66 7.80 2.99
CA GLY A 58 5.13 7.72 3.10
C GLY A 58 5.80 6.95 1.97
N LEU A 59 5.10 6.67 0.87
CA LEU A 59 5.68 6.02 -0.30
C LEU A 59 6.19 7.05 -1.32
N GLY A 60 7.26 6.71 -2.03
CA GLY A 60 7.78 7.51 -3.14
C GLY A 60 8.52 8.79 -2.74
N VAL A 61 8.89 8.93 -1.48
CA VAL A 61 9.70 10.03 -0.92
C VAL A 61 10.64 9.48 0.15
N PRO A 62 11.82 10.09 0.38
CA PRO A 62 12.63 9.79 1.54
C PRO A 62 11.85 10.01 2.84
N LEU A 63 12.17 9.27 3.88
CA LEU A 63 11.54 9.35 5.20
C LEU A 63 12.38 10.15 6.19
N ASP A 64 13.52 10.65 5.75
CA ASP A 64 14.47 11.49 6.51
C ASP A 64 14.92 10.83 7.83
N ILE A 65 15.34 9.56 7.74
CA ILE A 65 15.77 8.76 8.91
C ILE A 65 17.23 8.99 9.31
N ASP A 66 17.90 9.99 8.74
CA ASP A 66 19.31 10.30 9.00
C ASP A 66 20.25 9.10 8.74
N VAL A 67 19.99 8.36 7.66
CA VAL A 67 20.87 7.29 7.19
C VAL A 67 21.41 7.65 5.81
N PRO A 68 22.74 7.61 5.61
CA PRO A 68 23.32 7.86 4.30
C PRO A 68 22.78 6.88 3.25
N GLY A 69 22.40 7.41 2.09
CA GLY A 69 21.91 6.60 0.96
C GLY A 69 20.46 6.13 1.07
N GLU A 70 19.64 6.76 1.91
CA GLU A 70 18.20 6.50 1.91
C GLU A 70 17.62 6.68 0.51
N ARG A 71 16.77 5.71 0.09
CA ARG A 71 16.11 5.74 -1.21
C ARG A 71 14.64 6.08 -1.06
N GLY A 72 14.18 7.07 -1.82
CA GLY A 72 12.78 7.51 -1.82
C GLY A 72 11.82 6.58 -2.55
N GLY A 73 12.29 5.53 -3.24
CA GLY A 73 11.42 4.73 -4.10
C GLY A 73 10.85 5.54 -5.26
N LEU A 74 9.75 5.06 -5.85
CA LEU A 74 9.04 5.74 -6.93
C LEU A 74 7.55 5.41 -6.88
N ILE A 75 6.72 6.43 -6.80
CA ILE A 75 5.28 6.32 -7.06
C ILE A 75 4.98 7.15 -8.31
N PRO A 76 4.69 6.49 -9.44
CA PRO A 76 4.56 7.16 -10.73
C PRO A 76 3.30 8.03 -10.81
N THR A 77 3.38 9.10 -11.60
CA THR A 77 2.26 9.94 -12.01
C THR A 77 2.31 10.14 -13.54
N ARG A 78 1.24 10.70 -14.10
CA ARG A 78 1.24 11.10 -15.52
C ARG A 78 2.34 12.12 -15.82
N ALA A 79 2.50 13.11 -14.93
CA ALA A 79 3.53 14.14 -15.06
C ALA A 79 4.93 13.52 -15.00
N TRP A 80 5.20 12.65 -14.01
CA TRP A 80 6.48 11.96 -13.90
C TRP A 80 6.84 11.21 -15.18
N LYS A 81 5.90 10.47 -15.76
CA LYS A 81 6.18 9.70 -16.97
C LYS A 81 6.49 10.59 -18.17
N LYS A 82 5.75 11.72 -18.32
CA LYS A 82 6.00 12.69 -19.40
C LYS A 82 7.37 13.33 -19.26
N GLU A 83 7.72 13.74 -18.04
CA GLU A 83 8.99 14.41 -17.73
C GLU A 83 10.22 13.51 -17.93
N HIS A 84 10.17 12.27 -17.41
CA HIS A 84 11.33 11.38 -17.36
C HIS A 84 11.46 10.45 -18.56
N LEU A 85 10.36 10.13 -19.25
CA LEU A 85 10.34 9.16 -20.34
C LEU A 85 9.83 9.76 -21.66
N ASP A 86 9.40 11.01 -21.66
CA ASP A 86 8.75 11.69 -22.79
C ASP A 86 7.59 10.88 -23.42
N LYS A 87 6.83 10.18 -22.58
CA LYS A 87 5.72 9.30 -23.01
C LYS A 87 4.43 9.66 -22.29
N PHE A 88 3.30 9.46 -22.98
CA PHE A 88 2.00 9.56 -22.36
C PHE A 88 1.72 8.36 -21.44
N TRP A 89 0.93 8.60 -20.40
CA TRP A 89 0.46 7.56 -19.49
C TRP A 89 -0.61 6.69 -20.17
N LEU A 90 -0.47 5.38 -20.09
CA LEU A 90 -1.44 4.42 -20.61
C LEU A 90 -2.35 3.90 -19.48
N LYS A 91 -3.61 3.61 -19.81
CA LYS A 91 -4.56 3.06 -18.81
C LYS A 91 -4.08 1.73 -18.20
N GLY A 92 -3.44 0.87 -18.99
CA GLY A 92 -2.86 -0.39 -18.51
C GLY A 92 -1.79 -0.20 -17.43
N GLU A 93 -1.04 0.91 -17.46
CA GLU A 93 -0.07 1.24 -16.42
C GLU A 93 -0.74 1.61 -15.09
N THR A 94 -1.98 2.16 -15.15
CA THR A 94 -2.78 2.39 -13.94
C THR A 94 -3.16 1.06 -13.29
N LEU A 95 -3.53 0.04 -14.08
CA LEU A 95 -3.84 -1.28 -13.57
C LEU A 95 -2.64 -1.87 -12.83
N LEU A 96 -1.47 -1.84 -13.47
CA LEU A 96 -0.23 -2.36 -12.87
C LEU A 96 0.14 -1.59 -11.60
N ALA A 97 0.08 -0.26 -11.61
CA ALA A 97 0.38 0.56 -10.45
C ALA A 97 -0.57 0.28 -9.27
N ALA A 98 -1.83 -0.05 -9.54
CA ALA A 98 -2.84 -0.36 -8.51
C ALA A 98 -2.53 -1.59 -7.67
N ILE A 99 -1.77 -2.53 -8.21
CA ILE A 99 -1.31 -3.75 -7.51
C ILE A 99 0.18 -3.67 -7.11
N GLY A 100 0.77 -2.48 -7.15
CA GLY A 100 2.16 -2.26 -6.74
C GLY A 100 3.20 -2.74 -7.77
N GLN A 101 2.81 -2.86 -9.04
CA GLN A 101 3.68 -3.33 -10.12
C GLN A 101 4.04 -2.20 -11.11
N GLY A 102 4.72 -2.54 -12.19
CA GLY A 102 5.13 -1.57 -13.22
C GLY A 102 6.26 -0.66 -12.74
N TYR A 103 6.01 0.65 -12.71
CA TYR A 103 7.00 1.65 -12.28
C TYR A 103 7.06 1.86 -10.76
N VAL A 104 6.19 1.22 -9.98
CA VAL A 104 6.16 1.37 -8.51
C VAL A 104 7.42 0.76 -7.90
N LEU A 105 8.16 1.56 -7.13
CA LEU A 105 9.31 1.13 -6.36
C LEU A 105 9.16 1.59 -4.92
N THR A 106 9.33 0.69 -3.97
CA THR A 106 9.24 0.99 -2.54
C THR A 106 10.38 0.32 -1.77
N THR A 107 10.74 0.88 -0.64
CA THR A 107 11.64 0.24 0.31
C THR A 107 10.84 -0.52 1.37
N PRO A 108 11.42 -1.55 2.01
CA PRO A 108 10.77 -2.22 3.15
C PRO A 108 10.38 -1.26 4.28
N LEU A 109 11.22 -0.25 4.55
CA LEU A 109 10.93 0.76 5.55
C LEU A 109 9.70 1.61 5.17
N GLN A 110 9.57 1.99 3.91
CA GLN A 110 8.38 2.70 3.43
C GLN A 110 7.11 1.87 3.59
N LEU A 111 7.16 0.55 3.36
CA LEU A 111 6.02 -0.33 3.59
C LEU A 111 5.65 -0.40 5.07
N ALA A 112 6.64 -0.45 5.97
CA ALA A 112 6.40 -0.41 7.41
C ALA A 112 5.74 0.91 7.85
N VAL A 113 6.25 2.04 7.35
CA VAL A 113 5.68 3.39 7.62
C VAL A 113 4.28 3.53 7.04
N MET A 114 4.06 3.06 5.81
CA MET A 114 2.73 3.04 5.19
C MET A 114 1.73 2.29 6.07
N THR A 115 2.11 1.10 6.53
CA THR A 115 1.26 0.29 7.42
C THR A 115 0.98 1.02 8.72
N ALA A 116 2.02 1.57 9.38
CA ALA A 116 1.86 2.33 10.61
C ALA A 116 0.89 3.51 10.43
N ARG A 117 1.07 4.33 9.37
CA ARG A 117 0.19 5.49 9.07
C ARG A 117 -1.24 5.09 8.75
N ALA A 118 -1.43 3.92 8.15
CA ALA A 118 -2.76 3.43 7.78
C ALA A 118 -3.57 2.94 9.00
N VAL A 119 -2.90 2.40 10.04
CA VAL A 119 -3.59 1.76 11.17
C VAL A 119 -3.58 2.56 12.48
N ASN A 120 -2.68 3.57 12.62
CA ASN A 120 -2.49 4.32 13.87
C ASN A 120 -3.51 5.45 14.13
N GLY A 121 -4.60 5.53 13.39
CA GLY A 121 -5.53 6.66 13.44
C GLY A 121 -5.31 7.68 12.32
N GLY A 122 -4.44 7.38 11.35
CA GLY A 122 -4.17 8.25 10.20
C GLY A 122 -3.12 9.33 10.44
N TYR A 123 -2.31 9.22 11.50
CA TYR A 123 -1.21 10.16 11.76
C TYR A 123 0.02 9.83 10.91
N ALA A 124 0.62 10.85 10.31
CA ALA A 124 1.78 10.74 9.44
C ALA A 124 3.10 10.55 10.22
N VAL A 125 3.16 9.51 11.06
CA VAL A 125 4.34 9.19 11.87
C VAL A 125 5.58 9.02 11.01
N LEU A 126 6.76 9.37 11.59
CA LEU A 126 8.07 9.18 10.99
C LEU A 126 8.87 8.16 11.78
N PRO A 127 9.64 7.30 11.12
CA PRO A 127 10.53 6.37 11.80
C PRO A 127 11.70 7.10 12.47
N ARG A 128 12.24 6.54 13.56
CA ARG A 128 13.42 7.05 14.27
C ARG A 128 14.37 5.90 14.53
N LEU A 129 15.67 6.16 14.45
CA LEU A 129 16.72 5.20 14.80
C LEU A 129 17.02 5.20 16.28
N THR A 130 16.87 6.36 16.92
CA THR A 130 17.14 6.54 18.35
C THR A 130 15.92 7.09 19.05
N GLN A 131 15.75 6.73 20.29
CA GLN A 131 14.78 7.34 21.19
C GLN A 131 15.50 8.41 22.01
N GLU A 132 15.53 9.64 21.50
CA GLU A 132 15.94 10.78 22.30
C GLU A 132 14.80 11.17 23.24
N SER A 133 14.96 10.88 24.51
CA SER A 133 14.01 11.27 25.56
C SER A 133 14.31 12.62 26.16
N VAL A 134 15.53 13.15 25.92
CA VAL A 134 16.04 14.40 26.54
C VAL A 134 16.80 15.18 25.47
N GLY A 135 16.50 16.47 25.29
CA GLY A 135 17.25 17.37 24.42
C GLY A 135 18.66 17.66 24.95
N ALA A 136 19.51 18.25 24.11
CA ALA A 136 20.87 18.65 24.51
C ALA A 136 20.90 19.62 25.70
N ASP A 137 19.78 20.28 26.00
CA ASP A 137 19.57 21.18 27.15
C ASP A 137 19.10 20.43 28.43
N GLY A 138 19.03 19.12 28.41
CA GLY A 138 18.60 18.31 29.55
C GLY A 138 17.09 18.30 29.79
N LYS A 139 16.28 18.90 28.90
CA LYS A 139 14.81 18.92 29.03
C LYS A 139 14.16 17.80 28.27
N ALA A 140 13.06 17.26 28.80
CA ALA A 140 12.22 16.32 28.06
C ALA A 140 11.75 16.95 26.75
N GLN A 141 11.98 16.27 25.63
CA GLN A 141 11.47 16.73 24.35
C GLN A 141 9.95 16.50 24.29
N GLU A 142 9.23 17.52 23.82
CA GLU A 142 7.83 17.33 23.48
C GLU A 142 7.68 16.27 22.39
N PRO A 143 6.66 15.39 22.47
CA PRO A 143 6.41 14.45 21.41
C PRO A 143 6.17 15.20 20.09
N PRO A 144 6.76 14.74 18.96
CA PRO A 144 6.62 15.42 17.69
C PRO A 144 5.15 15.43 17.26
N TYR A 145 4.71 16.58 16.73
CA TYR A 145 3.41 16.67 16.08
C TYR A 145 3.45 15.95 14.73
N PHE A 146 2.51 15.04 14.52
CA PHE A 146 2.30 14.39 13.24
C PHE A 146 0.99 14.84 12.59
N PRO A 147 1.01 15.41 11.37
CA PRO A 147 -0.20 15.81 10.69
C PRO A 147 -1.06 14.59 10.34
N HIS A 148 -2.36 14.80 10.20
CA HIS A 148 -3.28 13.75 9.81
C HIS A 148 -3.24 13.53 8.28
N THR A 149 -3.19 12.28 7.82
CA THR A 149 -3.12 11.89 6.40
C THR A 149 -4.42 12.14 5.63
N GLY A 150 -5.55 12.31 6.35
CA GLY A 150 -6.88 12.46 5.78
C GLY A 150 -7.65 11.14 5.60
N ILE A 151 -7.14 10.02 6.14
CA ILE A 151 -7.90 8.77 6.21
C ILE A 151 -9.03 8.93 7.22
N SER A 152 -10.29 8.74 6.78
CA SER A 152 -11.44 8.79 7.68
C SER A 152 -11.46 7.58 8.62
N GLU A 153 -12.03 7.74 9.80
CA GLU A 153 -12.20 6.62 10.75
C GLU A 153 -12.96 5.44 10.12
N ARG A 154 -13.98 5.74 9.32
CA ARG A 154 -14.71 4.71 8.57
C ARG A 154 -13.77 3.93 7.63
N SER A 155 -12.91 4.61 6.87
CA SER A 155 -11.95 3.95 5.96
C SER A 155 -10.93 3.14 6.73
N ARG A 156 -10.48 3.63 7.89
CA ARG A 156 -9.57 2.92 8.77
C ARG A 156 -10.19 1.63 9.29
N GLN A 157 -11.43 1.67 9.76
CA GLN A 157 -12.14 0.47 10.24
C GLN A 157 -12.30 -0.57 9.15
N PHE A 158 -12.69 -0.18 7.93
CA PHE A 158 -12.73 -1.07 6.77
C PHE A 158 -11.36 -1.71 6.50
N LEU A 159 -10.28 -0.91 6.57
CA LEU A 159 -8.94 -1.42 6.36
C LEU A 159 -8.55 -2.44 7.44
N LEU A 160 -8.77 -2.11 8.71
CA LEU A 160 -8.46 -3.01 9.83
C LEU A 160 -9.22 -4.33 9.72
N GLN A 161 -10.53 -4.28 9.41
CA GLN A 161 -11.31 -5.49 9.18
C GLN A 161 -10.74 -6.31 8.01
N ALA A 162 -10.42 -5.69 6.90
CA ALA A 162 -9.88 -6.39 5.74
C ALA A 162 -8.50 -7.02 6.02
N LEU A 163 -7.65 -6.35 6.81
CA LEU A 163 -6.35 -6.88 7.26
C LEU A 163 -6.52 -8.05 8.23
N ASP A 164 -7.48 -7.96 9.14
CA ASP A 164 -7.83 -9.08 10.03
C ASP A 164 -8.32 -10.29 9.23
N GLU A 165 -9.29 -10.10 8.35
CA GLU A 165 -9.84 -11.17 7.53
C GLU A 165 -8.80 -11.79 6.58
N ALA A 166 -7.81 -11.04 6.09
CA ALA A 166 -6.75 -11.59 5.25
C ALA A 166 -5.90 -12.64 5.98
N VAL A 167 -5.80 -12.55 7.31
CA VAL A 167 -5.04 -13.49 8.15
C VAL A 167 -5.95 -14.52 8.84
N ASN A 168 -7.09 -14.09 9.37
CA ASN A 168 -7.86 -14.92 10.31
C ASN A 168 -9.09 -15.59 9.67
N HIS A 169 -9.52 -15.16 8.50
CA HIS A 169 -10.63 -15.79 7.77
C HIS A 169 -10.13 -16.97 6.90
N PRO A 170 -10.85 -18.12 6.82
CA PRO A 170 -10.41 -19.31 6.04
C PRO A 170 -10.09 -19.03 4.55
N ARG A 171 -10.74 -18.03 3.94
CA ARG A 171 -10.46 -17.58 2.56
C ARG A 171 -9.36 -16.52 2.48
N GLY A 172 -8.78 -16.13 3.61
CA GLY A 172 -7.71 -15.12 3.65
C GLY A 172 -6.41 -15.65 3.03
N THR A 173 -5.71 -14.80 2.27
CA THR A 173 -4.46 -15.19 1.58
C THR A 173 -3.31 -15.50 2.54
N ALA A 174 -3.38 -15.05 3.80
CA ALA A 174 -2.42 -15.32 4.86
C ALA A 174 -2.95 -16.27 5.94
N PHE A 175 -4.08 -16.93 5.73
CA PHE A 175 -4.74 -17.79 6.74
C PHE A 175 -3.81 -18.87 7.34
N LYS A 176 -2.93 -19.43 6.53
CA LYS A 176 -1.94 -20.42 6.99
C LYS A 176 -0.88 -19.88 7.94
N SER A 177 -0.73 -18.55 7.99
CA SER A 177 0.25 -17.85 8.84
C SER A 177 -0.38 -17.25 10.10
N ARG A 178 -1.68 -17.50 10.36
CA ARG A 178 -2.36 -16.99 11.54
C ARG A 178 -1.75 -17.54 12.82
N ILE A 179 -1.84 -16.77 13.88
CA ILE A 179 -1.52 -17.23 15.23
C ILE A 179 -2.82 -17.72 15.87
N GLU A 180 -2.82 -18.96 16.38
CA GLU A 180 -4.03 -19.57 16.96
C GLU A 180 -4.28 -19.15 18.42
N ASP A 181 -3.30 -18.48 19.06
CA ASP A 181 -3.45 -17.91 20.39
C ASP A 181 -4.34 -16.64 20.32
N PRO A 182 -5.53 -16.65 20.96
CA PRO A 182 -6.45 -15.50 20.93
C PRO A 182 -5.85 -14.20 21.49
N GLY A 183 -4.85 -14.29 22.37
CA GLY A 183 -4.14 -13.12 22.93
C GLY A 183 -3.10 -12.51 21.99
N ARG A 184 -2.84 -13.13 20.83
CA ARG A 184 -1.79 -12.72 19.89
C ARG A 184 -2.26 -12.62 18.44
N VAL A 185 -3.54 -12.42 18.22
CA VAL A 185 -4.13 -12.26 16.90
C VAL A 185 -3.55 -11.02 16.21
N PHE A 186 -3.22 -11.13 14.94
CA PHE A 186 -2.74 -10.01 14.13
C PHE A 186 -3.48 -9.93 12.80
N GLY A 187 -3.47 -8.73 12.20
CA GLY A 187 -3.92 -8.50 10.84
C GLY A 187 -2.75 -8.24 9.90
N GLY A 188 -2.93 -8.48 8.62
CA GLY A 188 -1.87 -8.26 7.63
C GLY A 188 -2.35 -8.36 6.20
N LYS A 189 -1.45 -8.08 5.26
CA LYS A 189 -1.71 -8.23 3.82
C LYS A 189 -0.52 -8.90 3.16
N THR A 190 -0.80 -9.97 2.42
CA THR A 190 0.20 -10.60 1.55
C THR A 190 0.63 -9.66 0.44
N GLY A 191 1.89 -9.75 0.01
CA GLY A 191 2.43 -8.98 -1.09
C GLY A 191 3.34 -9.84 -1.96
N THR A 192 3.52 -9.42 -3.23
CA THR A 192 4.49 -9.99 -4.16
C THR A 192 5.40 -8.88 -4.64
N ALA A 193 6.68 -8.98 -4.32
CA ALA A 193 7.70 -8.05 -4.81
C ALA A 193 8.40 -8.62 -6.03
N GLN A 194 8.56 -7.81 -7.06
CA GLN A 194 9.44 -8.11 -8.18
C GLN A 194 10.76 -7.39 -7.95
N VAL A 195 11.84 -8.16 -7.80
CA VAL A 195 13.20 -7.61 -7.69
C VAL A 195 13.77 -7.52 -9.11
N ARG A 196 14.05 -6.30 -9.57
CA ARG A 196 14.83 -6.14 -10.81
C ARG A 196 16.25 -6.60 -10.54
N ARG A 197 16.75 -7.59 -11.27
CA ARG A 197 18.20 -7.80 -11.39
C ARG A 197 18.75 -6.58 -12.13
N ILE A 198 19.67 -5.87 -11.48
CA ILE A 198 20.48 -4.80 -12.08
C ILE A 198 21.52 -5.44 -12.99
#